data_0fccae39064d80bd10cc794fefab16cb
#
_entry.id   0fccae39064d80bd10cc794fefab16cb
#
_cell.length_a   1.000
_cell.length_b   1.000
_cell.length_c   1.000
_cell.angle_alpha   90.00
_cell.angle_beta   90.00
_cell.angle_gamma   90.00
#
_symmetry.space_group_name_H-M   'P 1'
#
loop_
_entity.id
_entity.type
_entity.pdbx_description
1 polymer ?
#
loop_
_entity_poly.entity_id
_entity_poly.type
_entity_poly.pdbx_seq_one_letter_code
_entity_poly.pdbx_strand_id
1 'polypeptide(L)'
;MKKNFKSSLIIFLAAIMIFSLPLSASAATKRDVTKTYSKSVTKLLGGFDGYFGYCCGKNQYFKFDDYARTTMVTMKNYKLWEKNISYVKKKIQPQLKLYFNTSTVKFTKFTKYGIPRNPSYLLCNKNGKIVYTGGNWGEDSPNGIVKKIMKTGSKTYEVTYNLYFYNCMTKKNYGYMGTYKVYLKKTNNKNGFIITNIKQTVNKKNSL
;
A
#
# COMPACT_ATOMS: atom_id res chain seq x y z
N MET A 1 -50.89 -0.45 45.75
CA MET A 1 -50.20 -0.18 44.52
C MET A 1 -48.63 -0.01 44.57
N LYS A 2 -47.95 -0.48 45.64
CA LYS A 2 -46.42 -0.31 45.75
C LYS A 2 -45.59 -1.58 45.48
N LYS A 3 -46.22 -2.75 45.32
CA LYS A 3 -45.44 -4.02 45.08
C LYS A 3 -45.02 -4.28 43.64
N ASN A 4 -45.73 -3.75 42.64
CA ASN A 4 -45.45 -4.06 41.23
C ASN A 4 -44.31 -3.21 40.63
N PHE A 5 -43.97 -2.06 41.25
CA PHE A 5 -42.93 -1.17 40.74
C PHE A 5 -41.50 -1.73 40.93
N LYS A 6 -41.29 -2.46 42.04
CA LYS A 6 -39.96 -3.09 42.32
C LYS A 6 -39.65 -4.26 41.37
N SER A 7 -40.64 -5.04 40.97
CA SER A 7 -40.46 -6.16 40.04
C SER A 7 -40.18 -5.68 38.64
N SER A 8 -40.85 -4.62 38.16
CA SER A 8 -40.60 -4.04 36.85
C SER A 8 -39.21 -3.40 36.74
N LEU A 9 -38.71 -2.78 37.81
CA LEU A 9 -37.37 -2.17 37.84
C LEU A 9 -36.25 -3.22 37.78
N ILE A 10 -36.43 -4.36 38.45
CA ILE A 10 -35.47 -5.47 38.45
C ILE A 10 -35.39 -6.12 37.06
N ILE A 11 -36.54 -6.30 36.39
CA ILE A 11 -36.55 -6.84 35.00
C ILE A 11 -35.89 -5.88 34.02
N PHE A 12 -36.10 -4.57 34.18
CA PHE A 12 -35.49 -3.57 33.34
C PHE A 12 -33.95 -3.48 33.52
N LEU A 13 -33.47 -3.58 34.77
CA LEU A 13 -32.03 -3.65 35.08
C LEU A 13 -31.36 -4.94 34.57
N ALA A 14 -32.06 -6.08 34.65
CA ALA A 14 -31.57 -7.34 34.10
C ALA A 14 -31.47 -7.30 32.56
N ALA A 15 -32.44 -6.67 31.88
CA ALA A 15 -32.40 -6.48 30.43
C ALA A 15 -31.22 -5.57 29.99
N ILE A 16 -30.92 -4.50 30.72
CA ILE A 16 -29.79 -3.61 30.45
C ILE A 16 -28.45 -4.35 30.63
N MET A 17 -28.34 -5.22 31.65
CA MET A 17 -27.10 -6.01 31.83
C MET A 17 -26.86 -7.05 30.74
N ILE A 18 -27.92 -7.59 30.12
CA ILE A 18 -27.76 -8.54 29.00
C ILE A 18 -27.26 -7.82 27.73
N PHE A 19 -27.63 -6.54 27.51
CA PHE A 19 -27.15 -5.74 26.38
C PHE A 19 -25.78 -5.10 26.63
N SER A 20 -25.28 -5.08 27.87
CA SER A 20 -23.97 -4.54 28.22
C SER A 20 -22.85 -5.60 28.27
N LEU A 21 -23.15 -6.86 27.94
CA LEU A 21 -22.07 -7.82 27.68
C LEU A 21 -21.28 -7.29 26.48
N PRO A 22 -19.98 -6.96 26.65
CA PRO A 22 -19.17 -6.60 25.48
C PRO A 22 -19.30 -7.80 24.55
N LEU A 23 -19.83 -7.58 23.33
CA LEU A 23 -19.62 -8.52 22.24
C LEU A 23 -18.09 -8.65 22.17
N SER A 24 -17.55 -9.70 22.77
CA SER A 24 -16.17 -10.07 22.62
C SER A 24 -15.99 -10.21 21.12
N ALA A 25 -15.46 -9.16 20.49
CA ALA A 25 -15.03 -9.22 19.11
C ALA A 25 -14.03 -10.37 19.09
N SER A 26 -14.50 -11.56 18.69
CA SER A 26 -13.67 -12.73 18.56
C SER A 26 -12.47 -12.28 17.73
N ALA A 27 -11.31 -12.20 18.37
CA ALA A 27 -10.10 -11.77 17.72
C ALA A 27 -9.91 -12.71 16.52
N ALA A 28 -10.16 -12.21 15.33
CA ALA A 28 -10.17 -13.03 14.12
C ALA A 28 -8.82 -13.75 14.05
N THR A 29 -8.85 -15.08 14.24
CA THR A 29 -7.64 -15.90 14.30
C THR A 29 -6.86 -15.69 13.00
N LYS A 30 -5.66 -15.13 13.11
CA LYS A 30 -4.78 -14.91 11.96
C LYS A 30 -4.45 -16.24 11.31
N ARG A 31 -4.82 -16.41 10.05
CA ARG A 31 -4.56 -17.63 9.28
C ARG A 31 -3.59 -17.37 8.14
N ASP A 32 -2.58 -18.24 8.00
CA ASP A 32 -1.68 -18.20 6.85
C ASP A 32 -2.41 -18.70 5.58
N VAL A 33 -2.41 -17.87 4.55
CA VAL A 33 -3.04 -18.14 3.25
C VAL A 33 -2.08 -17.88 2.08
N THR A 34 -0.79 -17.92 2.35
CA THR A 34 0.28 -17.62 1.38
C THR A 34 0.15 -18.51 0.15
N LYS A 35 -0.01 -19.81 0.30
CA LYS A 35 -0.17 -20.76 -0.83
C LYS A 35 -1.35 -20.39 -1.73
N THR A 36 -2.45 -19.92 -1.14
CA THR A 36 -3.68 -19.60 -1.89
C THR A 36 -3.56 -18.33 -2.73
N TYR A 37 -2.86 -17.29 -2.21
CA TYR A 37 -2.91 -15.95 -2.80
C TYR A 37 -1.55 -15.41 -3.28
N SER A 38 -0.43 -16.13 -3.10
CA SER A 38 0.90 -15.63 -3.49
C SER A 38 0.96 -15.17 -4.93
N LYS A 39 0.48 -15.96 -5.90
CA LYS A 39 0.51 -15.62 -7.32
C LYS A 39 -0.26 -14.33 -7.64
N SER A 40 -1.48 -14.17 -7.11
CA SER A 40 -2.30 -12.98 -7.36
C SER A 40 -1.74 -11.74 -6.67
N VAL A 41 -1.21 -11.89 -5.45
CA VAL A 41 -0.61 -10.80 -4.69
C VAL A 41 0.74 -10.38 -5.30
N THR A 42 1.58 -11.30 -5.74
CA THR A 42 2.81 -10.98 -6.48
C THR A 42 2.50 -10.20 -7.75
N LYS A 43 1.51 -10.63 -8.54
CA LYS A 43 1.06 -9.88 -9.73
C LYS A 43 0.54 -8.48 -9.39
N LEU A 44 -0.16 -8.32 -8.26
CA LEU A 44 -0.66 -7.02 -7.80
C LEU A 44 0.49 -6.07 -7.42
N LEU A 45 1.47 -6.55 -6.66
CA LEU A 45 2.53 -5.74 -6.05
C LEU A 45 3.74 -5.53 -6.96
N GLY A 46 4.11 -6.50 -7.79
CA GLY A 46 5.31 -6.45 -8.64
C GLY A 46 5.36 -5.27 -9.61
N GLY A 47 4.20 -4.66 -9.92
CA GLY A 47 4.17 -3.42 -10.69
C GLY A 47 4.60 -2.16 -9.91
N PHE A 48 4.90 -2.27 -8.61
CA PHE A 48 5.28 -1.18 -7.73
C PHE A 48 6.70 -1.32 -7.16
N ASP A 49 7.46 -2.34 -7.57
CA ASP A 49 8.80 -2.62 -7.06
C ASP A 49 9.76 -1.43 -7.23
N GLY A 50 9.70 -0.76 -8.38
CA GLY A 50 10.49 0.46 -8.61
C GLY A 50 10.21 1.55 -7.58
N TYR A 51 8.95 1.78 -7.22
CA TYR A 51 8.59 2.73 -6.17
C TYR A 51 9.09 2.28 -4.80
N PHE A 52 8.91 1.02 -4.45
CA PHE A 52 9.40 0.45 -3.19
C PHE A 52 10.92 0.55 -3.06
N GLY A 53 11.65 0.32 -4.16
CA GLY A 53 13.10 0.49 -4.21
C GLY A 53 13.54 1.90 -3.83
N TYR A 54 12.91 2.92 -4.40
CA TYR A 54 13.18 4.30 -4.00
C TYR A 54 12.86 4.59 -2.54
N CYS A 55 11.85 3.93 -1.97
CA CYS A 55 11.51 4.07 -0.56
C CYS A 55 12.52 3.40 0.39
N CYS A 56 13.32 2.46 -0.07
CA CYS A 56 14.34 1.78 0.72
C CYS A 56 15.62 2.60 0.92
N GLY A 57 15.77 3.73 0.23
CA GLY A 57 16.94 4.59 0.35
C GLY A 57 17.13 5.14 1.77
N LYS A 58 18.41 5.37 2.15
CA LYS A 58 18.78 5.99 3.43
C LYS A 58 18.15 7.38 3.57
N ASN A 59 17.54 7.68 4.70
CA ASN A 59 16.90 8.96 5.00
C ASN A 59 15.65 9.29 4.16
N GLN A 60 15.02 8.32 3.54
CA GLN A 60 13.75 8.54 2.86
C GLN A 60 12.59 8.34 3.84
N TYR A 61 11.68 9.30 3.85
CA TYR A 61 10.45 9.23 4.63
C TYR A 61 9.35 8.64 3.77
N PHE A 62 8.88 7.45 4.15
CA PHE A 62 7.75 6.80 3.48
C PHE A 62 6.44 7.13 4.19
N LYS A 63 5.47 7.68 3.43
CA LYS A 63 4.10 7.88 3.87
C LYS A 63 3.15 7.38 2.80
N PHE A 64 2.20 6.53 3.17
CA PHE A 64 1.19 6.02 2.25
C PHE A 64 0.00 6.99 2.17
N ASP A 65 0.12 7.99 1.32
CA ASP A 65 -0.89 9.04 1.08
C ASP A 65 -1.26 9.15 -0.42
N ASP A 66 -2.03 10.16 -0.79
CA ASP A 66 -2.45 10.35 -2.18
C ASP A 66 -1.30 10.66 -3.12
N TYR A 67 -0.22 11.30 -2.66
CA TYR A 67 0.99 11.52 -3.46
C TYR A 67 1.69 10.19 -3.74
N ALA A 68 1.83 9.34 -2.73
CA ALA A 68 2.40 8.01 -2.85
C ALA A 68 1.60 7.15 -3.84
N ARG A 69 0.28 7.07 -3.67
CA ARG A 69 -0.61 6.29 -4.56
C ARG A 69 -0.52 6.79 -6.01
N THR A 70 -0.54 8.10 -6.20
CA THR A 70 -0.41 8.74 -7.53
C THR A 70 0.93 8.40 -8.16
N THR A 71 2.03 8.53 -7.40
CA THR A 71 3.39 8.21 -7.86
C THR A 71 3.52 6.73 -8.23
N MET A 72 3.06 5.82 -7.37
CA MET A 72 3.07 4.36 -7.63
C MET A 72 2.41 4.01 -8.97
N VAL A 73 1.20 4.51 -9.21
CA VAL A 73 0.46 4.21 -10.45
C VAL A 73 1.11 4.85 -11.67
N THR A 74 1.64 6.07 -11.54
CA THR A 74 2.26 6.77 -12.67
C THR A 74 3.62 6.17 -13.02
N MET A 75 4.44 5.79 -12.03
CA MET A 75 5.72 5.12 -12.26
C MET A 75 5.58 3.78 -12.98
N LYS A 76 4.53 3.04 -12.71
CA LYS A 76 4.23 1.80 -13.41
C LYS A 76 4.08 1.97 -14.93
N ASN A 77 3.81 3.19 -15.39
CA ASN A 77 3.64 3.50 -16.80
C ASN A 77 4.54 4.68 -17.23
N TYR A 78 5.80 4.37 -17.55
CA TYR A 78 6.80 5.35 -17.99
C TYR A 78 6.37 6.16 -19.22
N LYS A 79 5.48 5.64 -20.07
CA LYS A 79 4.93 6.37 -21.23
C LYS A 79 4.12 7.60 -20.85
N LEU A 80 3.74 7.73 -19.57
CA LEU A 80 3.04 8.91 -19.04
C LEU A 80 4.01 10.04 -18.64
N TRP A 81 5.31 9.77 -18.55
CA TRP A 81 6.30 10.79 -18.21
C TRP A 81 6.38 11.83 -19.34
N GLU A 82 6.63 13.07 -18.98
CA GLU A 82 6.67 14.24 -19.87
C GLU A 82 5.35 14.57 -20.58
N LYS A 83 4.29 13.81 -20.28
CA LYS A 83 2.96 14.09 -20.81
C LYS A 83 2.26 15.20 -20.01
N ASN A 84 1.30 15.83 -20.66
CA ASN A 84 0.44 16.84 -20.04
C ASN A 84 -0.29 16.26 -18.82
N ILE A 85 -0.34 17.03 -17.72
CA ILE A 85 -0.91 16.59 -16.44
C ILE A 85 -2.39 16.17 -16.56
N SER A 86 -3.17 16.86 -17.39
CA SER A 86 -4.59 16.52 -17.60
C SER A 86 -4.74 15.16 -18.28
N TYR A 87 -3.88 14.88 -19.27
CA TYR A 87 -3.83 13.57 -19.90
C TYR A 87 -3.43 12.47 -18.91
N VAL A 88 -2.38 12.72 -18.13
CA VAL A 88 -1.90 11.76 -17.10
C VAL A 88 -3.01 11.48 -16.09
N LYS A 89 -3.67 12.51 -15.54
CA LYS A 89 -4.79 12.35 -14.61
C LYS A 89 -5.86 11.43 -15.17
N LYS A 90 -6.33 11.67 -16.40
CA LYS A 90 -7.33 10.84 -17.08
C LYS A 90 -6.91 9.36 -17.18
N LYS A 91 -5.62 9.09 -17.43
CA LYS A 91 -5.09 7.72 -17.58
C LYS A 91 -4.90 6.98 -16.26
N ILE A 92 -4.53 7.67 -15.18
CA ILE A 92 -4.24 7.03 -13.90
C ILE A 92 -5.43 6.94 -12.95
N GLN A 93 -6.45 7.80 -13.07
CA GLN A 93 -7.64 7.76 -12.20
C GLN A 93 -8.33 6.39 -12.15
N PRO A 94 -8.60 5.70 -13.28
CA PRO A 94 -9.18 4.36 -13.26
C PRO A 94 -8.27 3.35 -12.56
N GLN A 95 -6.94 3.51 -12.68
CA GLN A 95 -5.96 2.65 -12.02
C GLN A 95 -5.91 2.91 -10.52
N LEU A 96 -5.94 4.17 -10.08
CA LEU A 96 -6.04 4.52 -8.67
C LEU A 96 -7.28 3.90 -8.02
N LYS A 97 -8.43 3.96 -8.70
CA LYS A 97 -9.66 3.30 -8.25
C LYS A 97 -9.50 1.78 -8.16
N LEU A 98 -8.83 1.18 -9.15
CA LEU A 98 -8.60 -0.26 -9.21
C LEU A 98 -7.67 -0.77 -8.10
N TYR A 99 -6.55 -0.06 -7.83
CA TYR A 99 -5.54 -0.50 -6.87
C TYR A 99 -5.82 -0.03 -5.45
N PHE A 100 -6.40 1.16 -5.26
CA PHE A 100 -6.49 1.83 -3.95
C PHE A 100 -7.91 2.29 -3.58
N ASN A 101 -8.89 2.06 -4.44
CA ASN A 101 -10.27 2.52 -4.27
C ASN A 101 -10.38 4.05 -4.07
N THR A 102 -9.53 4.81 -4.74
CA THR A 102 -9.56 6.28 -4.78
C THR A 102 -9.39 6.79 -6.19
N SER A 103 -9.94 7.95 -6.52
CA SER A 103 -9.72 8.67 -7.77
C SER A 103 -8.88 9.93 -7.60
N THR A 104 -8.42 10.19 -6.36
CA THR A 104 -7.65 11.39 -6.03
C THR A 104 -6.26 11.33 -6.65
N VAL A 105 -5.92 12.33 -7.46
CA VAL A 105 -4.62 12.49 -8.11
C VAL A 105 -3.91 13.70 -7.52
N LYS A 106 -2.73 13.48 -6.93
CA LYS A 106 -1.90 14.54 -6.37
C LYS A 106 -0.46 14.43 -6.86
N PHE A 107 0.02 15.49 -7.53
CA PHE A 107 1.43 15.69 -7.88
C PHE A 107 1.95 16.94 -7.17
N THR A 108 3.16 16.88 -6.63
CA THR A 108 3.84 18.08 -6.15
C THR A 108 4.22 18.99 -7.30
N LYS A 109 4.30 20.28 -7.00
CA LYS A 109 4.88 21.25 -7.92
C LYS A 109 6.40 21.07 -7.93
N PHE A 110 7.00 21.07 -9.10
CA PHE A 110 8.45 21.06 -9.23
C PHE A 110 9.04 22.33 -8.63
N THR A 111 10.07 22.22 -7.79
CA THR A 111 10.74 23.39 -7.19
C THR A 111 12.19 23.49 -7.68
N LYS A 112 12.72 24.71 -7.78
CA LYS A 112 14.09 25.00 -8.22
C LYS A 112 15.16 24.43 -7.27
N TYR A 113 14.81 24.17 -6.02
CA TYR A 113 15.74 23.76 -4.95
C TYR A 113 15.95 22.24 -4.81
N GLY A 114 15.55 21.50 -5.80
CA GLY A 114 15.75 20.06 -5.83
C GLY A 114 14.55 19.27 -5.34
N ILE A 115 14.68 17.97 -5.43
CA ILE A 115 13.63 17.02 -5.09
C ILE A 115 13.66 16.84 -3.58
N PRO A 116 12.53 17.03 -2.89
CA PRO A 116 12.43 16.55 -1.51
C PRO A 116 12.84 15.07 -1.46
N ARG A 117 13.58 14.66 -0.45
CA ARG A 117 14.03 13.27 -0.24
C ARG A 117 12.86 12.31 0.07
N ASN A 118 11.71 12.52 -0.55
CA ASN A 118 10.50 11.75 -0.35
C ASN A 118 10.11 11.08 -1.68
N PRO A 119 10.07 9.76 -1.75
CA PRO A 119 9.73 9.02 -2.97
C PRO A 119 8.34 9.36 -3.53
N SER A 120 7.44 9.91 -2.72
CA SER A 120 6.15 10.42 -3.19
C SER A 120 6.28 11.57 -4.19
N TYR A 121 7.45 12.20 -4.28
CA TYR A 121 7.72 13.36 -5.14
C TYR A 121 8.62 13.05 -6.34
N LEU A 122 8.89 11.76 -6.60
CA LEU A 122 9.67 11.36 -7.78
C LEU A 122 9.02 11.79 -9.10
N LEU A 123 7.72 12.02 -9.08
CA LEU A 123 6.97 12.53 -10.22
C LEU A 123 6.31 13.85 -9.83
N CYS A 124 6.74 14.93 -10.48
CA CYS A 124 6.32 16.30 -10.18
C CYS A 124 5.64 16.95 -11.38
N ASN A 125 4.79 17.93 -11.10
CA ASN A 125 4.24 18.82 -12.11
C ASN A 125 5.21 19.98 -12.36
N LYS A 126 5.79 20.04 -13.57
CA LYS A 126 6.58 21.17 -14.07
C LYS A 126 5.88 21.76 -15.29
N ASN A 127 5.37 23.00 -15.17
CA ASN A 127 4.72 23.72 -16.27
C ASN A 127 3.60 22.89 -16.96
N GLY A 128 2.76 22.20 -16.19
CA GLY A 128 1.65 21.40 -16.72
C GLY A 128 2.04 20.03 -17.25
N LYS A 129 3.31 19.65 -17.20
CA LYS A 129 3.82 18.31 -17.59
C LYS A 129 4.30 17.54 -16.37
N ILE A 130 4.22 16.21 -16.44
CA ILE A 130 4.79 15.31 -15.42
C ILE A 130 6.25 15.06 -15.75
N VAL A 131 7.13 15.40 -14.83
CA VAL A 131 8.58 15.14 -14.93
C VAL A 131 9.00 14.10 -13.88
N TYR A 132 9.85 13.18 -14.31
CA TYR A 132 10.50 12.23 -13.44
C TYR A 132 11.79 12.83 -12.86
N THR A 133 11.96 12.73 -11.58
CA THR A 133 13.05 13.38 -10.84
C THR A 133 13.96 12.37 -10.13
N GLY A 134 13.70 11.08 -10.30
CA GLY A 134 14.51 10.00 -9.74
C GLY A 134 15.72 9.64 -10.62
N GLY A 135 16.67 8.93 -10.03
CA GLY A 135 17.80 8.34 -10.74
C GLY A 135 17.41 7.08 -11.52
N ASN A 136 18.31 6.64 -12.40
CA ASN A 136 18.20 5.35 -13.07
C ASN A 136 18.82 4.24 -12.18
N TRP A 137 18.27 3.04 -12.23
CA TRP A 137 18.81 1.86 -11.53
C TRP A 137 19.96 1.19 -12.31
N GLY A 138 20.27 1.66 -13.54
CA GLY A 138 21.23 1.01 -14.40
C GLY A 138 20.76 -0.39 -14.84
N GLU A 139 21.64 -1.39 -14.70
CA GLU A 139 21.33 -2.79 -15.00
C GLU A 139 20.58 -3.50 -13.87
N ASP A 140 20.48 -2.89 -12.71
CA ASP A 140 19.81 -3.42 -11.54
C ASP A 140 18.40 -2.86 -11.40
N SER A 141 17.52 -3.64 -10.85
CA SER A 141 16.15 -3.21 -10.58
C SER A 141 15.67 -3.76 -9.24
N PRO A 142 14.76 -3.06 -8.55
CA PRO A 142 14.09 -3.62 -7.39
C PRO A 142 13.19 -4.80 -7.81
N ASN A 143 13.24 -5.87 -7.05
CA ASN A 143 12.38 -7.05 -7.23
C ASN A 143 11.80 -7.51 -5.89
N GLY A 144 10.49 -7.58 -5.82
CA GLY A 144 9.78 -7.92 -4.62
C GLY A 144 9.30 -9.35 -4.56
N ILE A 145 9.42 -9.95 -3.38
CA ILE A 145 9.01 -11.32 -3.11
C ILE A 145 7.99 -11.34 -1.97
N VAL A 146 6.82 -11.92 -2.25
CA VAL A 146 5.81 -12.21 -1.22
C VAL A 146 6.34 -13.33 -0.31
N LYS A 147 6.60 -13.02 0.94
CA LYS A 147 7.08 -13.98 1.95
C LYS A 147 5.95 -14.64 2.73
N LYS A 148 4.93 -13.87 3.08
CA LYS A 148 3.82 -14.35 3.88
C LYS A 148 2.55 -13.55 3.63
N ILE A 149 1.40 -14.22 3.63
CA ILE A 149 0.08 -13.58 3.57
C ILE A 149 -0.76 -14.11 4.70
N MET A 150 -1.12 -13.23 5.64
CA MET A 150 -1.97 -13.55 6.77
C MET A 150 -3.38 -12.98 6.54
N LYS A 151 -4.39 -13.83 6.58
CA LYS A 151 -5.78 -13.37 6.68
C LYS A 151 -6.02 -12.84 8.09
N THR A 152 -6.41 -11.58 8.23
CA THR A 152 -6.56 -10.87 9.51
C THR A 152 -8.02 -10.54 9.85
N GLY A 153 -8.93 -10.82 8.95
CA GLY A 153 -10.38 -10.64 9.11
C GLY A 153 -11.13 -11.27 7.94
N SER A 154 -12.44 -11.04 7.81
CA SER A 154 -13.27 -11.66 6.77
C SER A 154 -12.77 -11.38 5.35
N LYS A 155 -12.37 -10.14 5.08
CA LYS A 155 -11.88 -9.68 3.76
C LYS A 155 -10.53 -8.95 3.85
N THR A 156 -9.84 -8.96 5.00
CA THR A 156 -8.60 -8.22 5.21
C THR A 156 -7.39 -9.14 5.32
N TYR A 157 -6.26 -8.67 4.79
CA TYR A 157 -5.02 -9.45 4.70
C TYR A 157 -3.82 -8.55 4.99
N GLU A 158 -2.81 -9.12 5.62
CA GLU A 158 -1.49 -8.52 5.80
C GLU A 158 -0.47 -9.34 5.01
N VAL A 159 0.30 -8.66 4.17
CA VAL A 159 1.34 -9.27 3.33
C VAL A 159 2.70 -8.82 3.83
N THR A 160 3.61 -9.77 4.05
CA THR A 160 5.04 -9.49 4.22
C THR A 160 5.69 -9.56 2.85
N TYR A 161 6.23 -8.43 2.40
CA TYR A 161 6.82 -8.23 1.08
C TYR A 161 8.27 -7.79 1.23
N ASN A 162 9.20 -8.67 0.83
CA ASN A 162 10.62 -8.38 0.88
C ASN A 162 11.11 -7.88 -0.47
N LEU A 163 11.95 -6.87 -0.43
CA LEU A 163 12.54 -6.28 -1.62
C LEU A 163 14.03 -6.61 -1.70
N TYR A 164 14.47 -6.93 -2.91
CA TYR A 164 15.86 -7.26 -3.23
C TYR A 164 16.31 -6.46 -4.45
N PHE A 165 17.63 -6.29 -4.62
CA PHE A 165 18.18 -5.97 -5.91
C PHE A 165 18.09 -7.17 -6.84
N TYR A 166 17.71 -6.93 -8.08
CA TYR A 166 17.70 -7.91 -9.15
C TYR A 166 18.63 -7.45 -10.26
N ASN A 167 19.64 -8.26 -10.55
CA ASN A 167 20.54 -7.98 -11.66
C ASN A 167 19.96 -8.56 -12.95
N CYS A 168 19.72 -7.69 -13.94
CA CYS A 168 19.08 -8.05 -15.21
C CYS A 168 19.97 -8.94 -16.09
N MET A 169 21.30 -8.83 -15.97
CA MET A 169 22.26 -9.62 -16.73
C MET A 169 22.35 -11.05 -16.21
N THR A 170 22.54 -11.20 -14.92
CA THR A 170 22.66 -12.54 -14.27
C THR A 170 21.32 -13.18 -13.97
N LYS A 171 20.21 -12.44 -14.08
CA LYS A 171 18.85 -12.87 -13.74
C LYS A 171 18.69 -13.38 -12.30
N LYS A 172 19.47 -12.84 -11.36
CA LYS A 172 19.49 -13.24 -9.96
C LYS A 172 19.13 -12.09 -9.04
N ASN A 173 18.40 -12.42 -7.96
CA ASN A 173 18.27 -11.52 -6.83
C ASN A 173 19.56 -11.56 -6.00
N TYR A 174 19.99 -10.38 -5.57
CA TYR A 174 21.09 -10.21 -4.62
C TYR A 174 20.75 -9.05 -3.68
N GLY A 175 21.48 -8.88 -2.60
CA GLY A 175 21.32 -7.71 -1.72
C GLY A 175 19.87 -7.43 -1.28
N TYR A 176 19.56 -7.72 -0.05
CA TYR A 176 18.27 -7.40 0.54
C TYR A 176 18.12 -5.90 0.78
N MET A 177 17.06 -5.28 0.26
CA MET A 177 16.78 -3.84 0.36
C MET A 177 15.90 -3.49 1.56
N GLY A 178 14.89 -4.30 1.88
CA GLY A 178 13.97 -4.00 2.96
C GLY A 178 12.72 -4.85 2.97
N THR A 179 11.88 -4.64 3.98
CA THR A 179 10.58 -5.31 4.13
C THR A 179 9.45 -4.31 4.25
N TYR A 180 8.37 -4.61 3.55
CA TYR A 180 7.11 -3.89 3.62
C TYR A 180 6.01 -4.78 4.20
N LYS A 181 5.15 -4.19 5.01
CA LYS A 181 3.84 -4.72 5.35
C LYS A 181 2.80 -4.06 4.47
N VAL A 182 2.16 -4.84 3.61
CA VAL A 182 1.11 -4.37 2.72
C VAL A 182 -0.23 -4.89 3.20
N TYR A 183 -1.16 -3.99 3.44
CA TYR A 183 -2.50 -4.32 3.91
C TYR A 183 -3.46 -4.32 2.72
N LEU A 184 -4.16 -5.45 2.57
CA LEU A 184 -5.06 -5.68 1.45
C LEU A 184 -6.49 -5.89 1.95
N LYS A 185 -7.46 -5.47 1.12
CA LYS A 185 -8.87 -5.82 1.26
C LYS A 185 -9.31 -6.58 0.01
N LYS A 186 -9.91 -7.76 0.19
CA LYS A 186 -10.46 -8.55 -0.93
C LYS A 186 -11.66 -7.85 -1.53
N THR A 187 -11.73 -7.84 -2.86
CA THR A 187 -12.79 -7.21 -3.66
C THR A 187 -13.12 -8.07 -4.86
N ASN A 188 -14.20 -7.73 -5.56
CA ASN A 188 -14.60 -8.39 -6.81
C ASN A 188 -14.03 -7.69 -8.07
N ASN A 189 -13.07 -6.74 -7.89
CA ASN A 189 -12.42 -6.12 -9.03
C ASN A 189 -11.46 -7.11 -9.74
N LYS A 190 -10.98 -6.75 -10.93
CA LYS A 190 -10.10 -7.62 -11.74
C LYS A 190 -8.76 -7.98 -11.06
N ASN A 191 -8.33 -7.25 -10.04
CA ASN A 191 -7.13 -7.58 -9.27
C ASN A 191 -7.44 -8.52 -8.09
N GLY A 192 -8.71 -8.71 -7.72
CA GLY A 192 -9.15 -9.47 -6.55
C GLY A 192 -8.91 -8.77 -5.21
N PHE A 193 -8.08 -7.74 -5.19
CA PHE A 193 -7.69 -6.99 -3.99
C PHE A 193 -7.53 -5.50 -4.29
N ILE A 194 -7.68 -4.69 -3.23
CA ILE A 194 -7.19 -3.31 -3.18
C ILE A 194 -6.16 -3.18 -2.05
N ILE A 195 -5.20 -2.29 -2.24
CA ILE A 195 -4.19 -1.93 -1.23
C ILE A 195 -4.78 -0.82 -0.36
N THR A 196 -4.92 -1.09 0.94
CA THR A 196 -5.50 -0.15 1.89
C THR A 196 -4.45 0.62 2.68
N ASN A 197 -3.28 0.01 2.90
CA ASN A 197 -2.15 0.65 3.55
C ASN A 197 -0.84 -0.05 3.18
N ILE A 198 0.28 0.67 3.34
CA ILE A 198 1.63 0.14 3.21
C ILE A 198 2.47 0.74 4.33
N LYS A 199 3.27 -0.09 4.99
CA LYS A 199 4.25 0.32 6.01
C LYS A 199 5.60 -0.29 5.69
N GLN A 200 6.64 0.50 5.66
CA GLN A 200 8.01 0.01 5.64
C GLN A 200 8.39 -0.42 7.06
N THR A 201 8.79 -1.67 7.25
CA THR A 201 9.10 -2.23 8.58
C THR A 201 10.58 -2.47 8.79
N VAL A 202 11.32 -2.73 7.72
CA VAL A 202 12.78 -2.87 7.77
C VAL A 202 13.37 -2.10 6.59
N ASN A 203 14.32 -1.25 6.90
CA ASN A 203 15.17 -0.56 5.93
C ASN A 203 16.61 -0.94 6.25
N LYS A 204 17.19 -1.89 5.52
CA LYS A 204 18.61 -2.17 5.66
C LYS A 204 19.39 -1.03 5.04
N LYS A 205 20.26 -0.43 5.84
CA LYS A 205 21.31 0.43 5.32
C LYS A 205 22.07 -0.39 4.28
N ASN A 206 22.03 0.04 3.03
CA ASN A 206 22.95 -0.52 2.05
C ASN A 206 24.35 -0.12 2.52
N SER A 207 25.08 -1.06 3.10
CA SER A 207 26.52 -1.05 3.10
C SER A 207 26.94 -1.37 1.67
N LEU A 208 26.98 -0.35 0.81
CA LEU A 208 27.81 -0.33 -0.37
C LEU A 208 29.19 0.15 0.04
#